data_7f457b07029c96b1bd411a93ac13254b
#
_entry.id   7f457b07029c96b1bd411a93ac13254b
#
_cell.length_a   1.000
_cell.length_b   1.000
_cell.length_c   1.000
_cell.angle_alpha   90.00
_cell.angle_beta   90.00
_cell.angle_gamma   90.00
#
_symmetry.space_group_name_H-M   'P 1'
#
loop_
_entity.id
_entity.type
_entity.pdbx_description
1 polymer ?
#
loop_
_entity_poly.entity_id
_entity_poly.type
_entity_poly.pdbx_seq_one_letter_code
_entity_poly.pdbx_strand_id
1 'polypeptide(L)'
;MHAWLCTTPTGVDQLQWTQLPTPTPGPGQVLLEVKAASLNFPDLLIVQNKYQMKPELPFVPGSEYAGVVQAVGEGVSHLAVGQRVACLSGTGGFGTHTPVSYTHLRAHETSLH
;
A
#
# COMPACT_ATOMS: atom_id res chain seq x y z
N MET A 1 12.11 5.32 2.33
CA MET A 1 11.07 4.56 3.00
C MET A 1 11.58 3.21 3.49
N HIS A 2 10.84 2.57 4.33
CA HIS A 2 11.11 1.20 4.76
C HIS A 2 9.88 0.35 4.56
N ALA A 3 10.08 -0.92 4.24
CA ALA A 3 8.97 -1.84 3.99
C ALA A 3 9.39 -3.29 4.25
N TRP A 4 8.40 -4.12 4.55
CA TRP A 4 8.57 -5.57 4.54
C TRP A 4 8.47 -6.04 3.09
N LEU A 5 9.62 -6.40 2.53
CA LEU A 5 9.71 -6.76 1.11
C LEU A 5 9.65 -8.27 0.93
N CYS A 6 8.80 -8.70 0.03
CA CYS A 6 8.70 -10.11 -0.38
C CYS A 6 9.48 -10.28 -1.69
N THR A 7 10.61 -10.98 -1.62
CA THR A 7 11.40 -11.32 -2.80
C THR A 7 11.21 -12.78 -3.20
N THR A 8 10.80 -13.61 -2.25
CA THR A 8 10.58 -15.03 -2.45
C THR A 8 9.28 -15.41 -1.75
N PRO A 9 8.22 -15.80 -2.48
CA PRO A 9 6.92 -16.02 -1.88
C PRO A 9 6.79 -17.42 -1.27
N THR A 10 7.56 -17.66 -0.22
CA THR A 10 7.60 -18.95 0.46
C THR A 10 7.15 -18.87 1.92
N GLY A 11 6.66 -17.72 2.36
CA GLY A 11 6.11 -17.55 3.70
C GLY A 11 6.59 -16.27 4.35
N VAL A 12 6.01 -15.97 5.51
CA VAL A 12 6.32 -14.71 6.22
C VAL A 12 7.77 -14.65 6.70
N ASP A 13 8.41 -15.80 6.89
CA ASP A 13 9.80 -15.84 7.34
C ASP A 13 10.76 -15.25 6.31
N GLN A 14 10.32 -15.14 5.07
CA GLN A 14 11.15 -14.62 3.97
C GLN A 14 10.97 -13.13 3.75
N LEU A 15 10.08 -12.49 4.47
CA LEU A 15 9.93 -11.05 4.39
C LEU A 15 11.11 -10.36 5.05
N GLN A 16 11.61 -9.29 4.43
CA GLN A 16 12.77 -8.56 4.93
C GLN A 16 12.41 -7.09 5.08
N TRP A 17 12.70 -6.52 6.24
CA TRP A 17 12.57 -5.09 6.47
C TRP A 17 13.67 -4.38 5.71
N THR A 18 13.30 -3.68 4.67
CA THR A 18 14.24 -3.17 3.68
C THR A 18 14.09 -1.67 3.54
N GLN A 19 15.21 -0.96 3.44
CA GLN A 19 15.20 0.44 3.09
C GLN A 19 15.14 0.56 1.57
N LEU A 20 14.19 1.34 1.08
CA LEU A 20 13.94 1.54 -0.34
C LEU A 20 13.86 3.02 -0.63
N PRO A 21 14.16 3.45 -1.86
CA PRO A 21 13.90 4.85 -2.25
C PRO A 21 12.40 5.13 -2.10
N THR A 22 12.06 6.34 -1.63
CA THR A 22 10.67 6.74 -1.59
C THR A 22 10.18 6.92 -3.02
N PRO A 23 9.12 6.21 -3.44
CA PRO A 23 8.68 6.27 -4.82
C PRO A 23 8.00 7.60 -5.14
N THR A 24 7.95 7.90 -6.44
CA THR A 24 7.18 9.02 -6.96
C THR A 24 5.88 8.43 -7.53
N PRO A 25 4.72 9.03 -7.25
CA PRO A 25 3.47 8.49 -7.80
C PRO A 25 3.43 8.66 -9.31
N GLY A 26 3.04 7.61 -10.01
CA GLY A 26 2.82 7.66 -11.45
C GLY A 26 1.46 8.26 -11.79
N PRO A 27 1.12 8.32 -13.09
CA PRO A 27 -0.21 8.79 -13.50
C PRO A 27 -1.31 7.97 -12.84
N GLY A 28 -2.32 8.64 -12.32
CA GLY A 28 -3.44 8.00 -11.63
C GLY A 28 -3.13 7.47 -10.25
N GLN A 29 -1.93 7.71 -9.74
CA GLN A 29 -1.51 7.24 -8.43
C GLN A 29 -1.32 8.39 -7.46
N VAL A 30 -1.37 8.06 -6.17
CA VAL A 30 -0.90 8.96 -5.11
C VAL A 30 0.15 8.23 -4.30
N LEU A 31 1.01 8.99 -3.64
CA LEU A 31 1.92 8.43 -2.65
C LEU A 31 1.30 8.63 -1.28
N LEU A 32 1.14 7.52 -0.55
CA LEU A 32 0.63 7.57 0.82
C LEU A 32 1.75 7.37 1.82
N GLU A 33 1.69 8.12 2.91
CA GLU A 33 2.39 7.74 4.13
C GLU A 33 1.44 6.85 4.92
N VAL A 34 1.79 5.59 5.09
CA VAL A 34 0.93 4.61 5.75
C VAL A 34 0.97 4.85 7.26
N LYS A 35 -0.21 4.99 7.86
CA LYS A 35 -0.34 5.22 9.30
C LYS A 35 -0.81 3.99 10.05
N ALA A 36 -1.56 3.12 9.38
CA ALA A 36 -2.06 1.89 9.98
C ALA A 36 -2.31 0.87 8.88
N ALA A 37 -2.04 -0.38 9.16
CA ALA A 37 -2.31 -1.47 8.24
C ALA A 37 -2.83 -2.66 9.04
N SER A 38 -3.78 -3.41 8.46
CA SER A 38 -4.30 -4.60 9.10
C SER A 38 -3.65 -5.85 8.52
N LEU A 39 -3.58 -6.88 9.34
CA LEU A 39 -3.11 -8.20 8.92
C LEU A 39 -4.34 -9.05 8.60
N ASN A 40 -4.40 -9.56 7.39
CA ASN A 40 -5.53 -10.34 6.94
C ASN A 40 -5.08 -11.69 6.40
N PHE A 41 -5.96 -12.67 6.42
CA PHE A 41 -5.63 -14.02 5.95
C PHE A 41 -5.15 -14.03 4.50
N PRO A 42 -5.73 -13.28 3.55
CA PRO A 42 -5.19 -13.22 2.20
C PRO A 42 -3.73 -12.75 2.12
N ASP A 43 -3.31 -11.86 3.00
CA ASP A 43 -1.90 -11.41 3.01
C ASP A 43 -0.95 -12.58 3.28
N LEU A 44 -1.32 -13.46 4.19
CA LEU A 44 -0.54 -14.64 4.49
C LEU A 44 -0.45 -15.57 3.29
N LEU A 45 -1.56 -15.79 2.59
CA LEU A 45 -1.60 -16.64 1.41
C LEU A 45 -0.79 -16.05 0.26
N ILE A 46 -0.83 -14.75 0.09
CA ILE A 46 -0.10 -14.08 -0.99
C ILE A 46 1.41 -14.28 -0.81
N VAL A 47 1.93 -14.11 0.39
CA VAL A 47 3.37 -14.29 0.62
C VAL A 47 3.80 -15.76 0.57
N GLN A 48 2.86 -16.68 0.63
CA GLN A 48 3.11 -18.11 0.46
C GLN A 48 2.90 -18.59 -0.98
N ASN A 49 2.54 -17.69 -1.89
CA ASN A 49 2.21 -17.98 -3.27
C ASN A 49 1.02 -18.95 -3.38
N LYS A 50 0.04 -18.82 -2.48
CA LYS A 50 -1.12 -19.70 -2.39
C LYS A 50 -2.44 -18.98 -2.64
N TYR A 51 -2.39 -17.74 -3.09
CA TYR A 51 -3.58 -16.95 -3.36
C TYR A 51 -3.76 -16.79 -4.86
N GLN A 52 -4.97 -16.43 -5.29
CA GLN A 52 -5.24 -16.22 -6.71
C GLN A 52 -4.47 -15.02 -7.27
N MET A 53 -4.38 -13.94 -6.49
CA MET A 53 -3.60 -12.79 -6.89
C MET A 53 -2.12 -13.06 -6.57
N LYS A 54 -1.27 -12.90 -7.59
CA LYS A 54 0.16 -13.10 -7.44
C LYS A 54 0.88 -11.85 -7.93
N PRO A 55 1.20 -10.91 -7.02
CA PRO A 55 1.91 -9.70 -7.42
C PRO A 55 3.29 -10.02 -8.02
N GLU A 56 3.78 -9.14 -8.86
CA GLU A 56 5.13 -9.27 -9.39
C GLU A 56 6.16 -9.10 -8.27
N LEU A 57 7.18 -9.93 -8.28
CA LEU A 57 8.26 -9.87 -7.31
C LEU A 57 9.32 -8.86 -7.75
N PRO A 58 9.93 -8.12 -6.83
CA PRO A 58 9.59 -8.07 -5.41
C PRO A 58 8.38 -7.17 -5.17
N PHE A 59 7.65 -7.44 -4.10
CA PHE A 59 6.52 -6.60 -3.74
C PHE A 59 6.42 -6.41 -2.22
N VAL A 60 5.67 -5.42 -1.80
CA VAL A 60 5.36 -5.16 -0.39
C VAL A 60 3.93 -5.64 -0.15
N PRO A 61 3.71 -6.63 0.72
CA PRO A 61 2.36 -7.09 1.01
C PRO A 61 1.57 -6.10 1.88
N GLY A 62 0.35 -6.44 2.17
CA GLY A 62 -0.55 -5.63 2.98
C GLY A 62 -1.67 -5.05 2.13
N SER A 63 -2.88 -5.65 2.20
CA SER A 63 -3.98 -5.31 1.31
C SER A 63 -4.90 -4.22 1.84
N GLU A 64 -4.94 -4.02 3.15
CA GLU A 64 -5.80 -3.00 3.76
C GLU A 64 -4.98 -2.10 4.66
N TYR A 65 -5.07 -0.81 4.41
CA TYR A 65 -4.30 0.17 5.17
C TYR A 65 -4.93 1.55 5.04
N ALA A 66 -4.53 2.42 5.93
CA ALA A 66 -4.94 3.82 5.93
C ALA A 66 -3.71 4.71 6.04
N GLY A 67 -3.79 5.89 5.47
CA GLY A 67 -2.68 6.81 5.51
C GLY A 67 -3.06 8.21 5.06
N VAL A 68 -2.03 9.00 4.86
CA VAL A 68 -2.16 10.40 4.49
C VAL A 68 -1.50 10.59 3.11
N VAL A 69 -2.18 11.30 2.22
CA VAL A 69 -1.65 11.61 0.89
C VAL A 69 -0.46 12.54 1.04
N GLN A 70 0.70 12.14 0.55
CA GLN A 70 1.91 12.96 0.55
C GLN A 70 2.20 13.58 -0.80
N ALA A 71 1.82 12.93 -1.88
CA ALA A 71 2.03 13.46 -3.22
C ALA A 71 0.94 12.91 -4.13
N VAL A 72 0.62 13.65 -5.18
CA VAL A 72 -0.46 13.32 -6.10
C VAL A 72 0.14 13.20 -7.49
N GLY A 73 -0.14 12.11 -8.17
CA GLY A 73 0.31 11.89 -9.54
C GLY A 73 -0.57 12.61 -10.56
N GLU A 74 -0.12 12.55 -11.81
CA GLU A 74 -0.83 13.21 -12.89
C GLU A 74 -2.22 12.62 -13.06
N GLY A 75 -3.19 13.48 -13.30
CA GLY A 75 -4.57 13.06 -13.56
C GLY A 75 -5.42 12.84 -12.32
N VAL A 76 -4.84 12.99 -11.13
CA VAL A 76 -5.60 12.85 -9.89
C VAL A 76 -5.97 14.24 -9.38
N SER A 77 -7.24 14.59 -9.47
CA SER A 77 -7.70 15.93 -9.12
C SER A 77 -8.62 16.00 -7.90
N HIS A 78 -9.09 14.85 -7.45
CA HIS A 78 -10.07 14.79 -6.35
C HIS A 78 -9.46 14.41 -5.00
N LEU A 79 -8.16 14.18 -4.95
CA LEU A 79 -7.41 13.93 -3.72
C LEU A 79 -6.34 14.99 -3.57
N ALA A 80 -6.04 15.36 -2.35
CA ALA A 80 -5.08 16.43 -2.06
C ALA A 80 -4.08 15.99 -1.00
N VAL A 81 -2.89 16.58 -1.05
CA VAL A 81 -1.87 16.35 -0.03
C VAL A 81 -2.43 16.69 1.34
N GLY A 82 -2.21 15.81 2.31
CA GLY A 82 -2.72 15.95 3.67
C GLY A 82 -4.05 15.26 3.92
N GLN A 83 -4.73 14.77 2.87
CA GLN A 83 -6.00 14.11 3.02
C GLN A 83 -5.80 12.69 3.55
N ARG A 84 -6.70 12.26 4.44
CA ARG A 84 -6.69 10.90 4.98
C ARG A 84 -7.52 10.00 4.09
N VAL A 85 -6.97 8.85 3.76
CA VAL A 85 -7.61 7.88 2.88
C VAL A 85 -7.37 6.46 3.37
N ALA A 86 -8.19 5.54 2.91
CA ALA A 86 -8.04 4.12 3.18
C ALA A 86 -7.98 3.34 1.88
N CYS A 87 -7.18 2.29 1.86
CA CYS A 87 -7.10 1.33 0.76
C CYS A 87 -7.66 0.00 1.24
N LEU A 88 -8.53 -0.62 0.45
CA LEU A 88 -9.23 -1.82 0.85
C LEU A 88 -8.85 -3.08 0.08
N SER A 89 -8.08 -2.99 -0.96
CA SER A 89 -7.77 -4.16 -1.79
C SER A 89 -6.52 -3.96 -2.63
N GLY A 90 -5.46 -3.45 -2.03
CA GLY A 90 -4.22 -3.22 -2.75
C GLY A 90 -3.09 -4.10 -2.26
N THR A 91 -1.89 -3.62 -2.48
CA THR A 91 -0.66 -4.10 -1.85
C THR A 91 0.07 -2.89 -1.27
N GLY A 92 1.11 -3.12 -0.51
CA GLY A 92 1.96 -2.03 -0.06
C GLY A 92 1.73 -1.57 1.37
N GLY A 93 0.73 -2.15 2.07
CA GLY A 93 0.39 -1.69 3.42
C GLY A 93 1.46 -1.90 4.46
N PHE A 94 2.35 -2.88 4.26
CA PHE A 94 3.40 -3.19 5.24
C PHE A 94 4.69 -2.41 4.95
N GLY A 95 4.54 -1.20 4.51
CA GLY A 95 5.63 -0.25 4.34
C GLY A 95 5.26 1.10 4.92
N THR A 96 6.26 1.97 5.06
CA THR A 96 6.03 3.32 5.58
C THR A 96 5.34 4.20 4.54
N HIS A 97 5.59 3.93 3.27
CA HIS A 97 5.01 4.68 2.16
C HIS A 97 4.62 3.71 1.05
N THR A 98 3.63 4.06 0.27
CA THR A 98 3.24 3.23 -0.86
C THR A 98 2.63 4.08 -1.98
N PRO A 99 3.01 3.83 -3.25
CA PRO A 99 2.28 4.40 -4.38
C PRO A 99 1.08 3.53 -4.66
N VAL A 100 -0.08 4.12 -4.84
CA VAL A 100 -1.31 3.36 -5.04
C VAL A 100 -2.23 4.09 -6.00
N SER A 101 -2.92 3.33 -6.86
CA SER A 101 -3.94 3.89 -7.75
C SER A 101 -5.08 4.49 -6.94
N TYR A 102 -5.56 5.65 -7.38
CA TYR A 102 -6.68 6.30 -6.70
C TYR A 102 -7.94 5.43 -6.72
N THR A 103 -8.03 4.49 -7.65
CA THR A 103 -9.22 3.62 -7.73
C THR A 103 -9.36 2.67 -6.55
N HIS A 104 -8.28 2.43 -5.80
CA HIS A 104 -8.32 1.61 -4.60
C HIS A 104 -8.61 2.41 -3.34
N LEU A 105 -8.71 3.72 -3.44
CA LEU A 105 -8.76 4.59 -2.27
C LEU A 105 -10.14 5.12 -1.99
N ARG A 106 -10.45 5.30 -0.71
CA ARG A 106 -11.63 5.99 -0.26
C ARG A 106 -11.23 7.09 0.69
N ALA A 107 -11.77 8.28 0.46
CA ALA A 107 -11.53 9.41 1.35
C ALA A 107 -12.12 9.13 2.72
N HIS A 108 -11.37 9.47 3.76
CA HIS A 108 -11.85 9.33 5.12
C HIS A 108 -12.68 10.55 5.47
N GLU A 109 -13.95 10.34 5.76
CA GLU A 109 -14.80 11.42 6.17
C GLU A 109 -14.64 11.66 7.64
N THR A 110 -14.31 12.88 7.99
CA THR A 110 -14.08 13.22 9.38
C THR A 110 -15.14 14.12 9.95
N SER A 111 -16.08 14.46 9.15
CA SER A 111 -17.11 15.38 9.57
C SER A 111 -18.22 14.76 10.32
N LEU A 112 -18.06 13.57 10.62
CA LEU A 112 -19.07 12.90 11.17
C LEU A 112 -19.07 12.86 12.49
N HIS A 113 -19.26 13.21 12.76
CA HIS A 113 -19.17 12.97 13.84
C HIS A 113 -19.08 12.95 14.58
#